data_edd6be487413d0d11b401a0913dcd2eb
#
_entry.id   edd6be487413d0d11b401a0913dcd2eb
#
_cell.length_a   1.000
_cell.length_b   1.000
_cell.length_c   1.000
_cell.angle_alpha   90.00
_cell.angle_beta   90.00
_cell.angle_gamma   90.00
#
_symmetry.space_group_name_H-M   'P 1'
#
loop_
_entity.id
_entity.type
_entity.pdbx_description
1 polymer ?
#
loop_
_entity_poly.entity_id
_entity_poly.type
_entity_poly.pdbx_seq_one_letter_code
_entity_poly.pdbx_strand_id
1 'polypeptide(L)'
;MQEKSKPVDNLRADAEKIITRAIAAVLPDAAVERALKGKTFLGRVYLVAAGKAAWQMAHAARACLQDNFCGGVVVTKYGHVKGEIADVACFEGGHPVPDENSLRGTDAALALTEDLTESDTVVFLLSGGGSALFEKPLLPLAELQDVTNQLLAAGADIVEINTIRKRLSAVKGGRFARHCAPAQVFAVVLSDILGDPLDMIASGPAYPDSSSCAQALDIAKRYGLRLSEWAWALLAQETPKTLENVETQITGSVRELCAACEALGYEPMILPDCLGCEAREAGSRL
;
A
#
# COMPACT_ATOMS: atom_id res chain seq x y z
N MET A 1 -17.76 46.38 8.92
CA MET A 1 -16.66 46.07 7.98
C MET A 1 -17.29 45.30 6.83
N GLN A 2 -17.37 45.88 5.64
CA GLN A 2 -17.88 45.16 4.46
C GLN A 2 -16.80 44.20 3.97
N GLU A 3 -17.06 42.91 4.03
CA GLU A 3 -16.27 41.88 3.30
C GLU A 3 -16.36 42.24 1.80
N LYS A 4 -15.25 42.65 1.23
CA LYS A 4 -15.12 42.78 -0.23
C LYS A 4 -15.09 41.36 -0.77
N SER A 5 -16.22 40.91 -1.35
CA SER A 5 -16.24 39.69 -2.14
C SER A 5 -15.16 39.77 -3.25
N LYS A 6 -14.25 38.82 -3.29
CA LYS A 6 -13.26 38.74 -4.38
C LYS A 6 -13.99 38.58 -5.71
N PRO A 7 -13.52 39.18 -6.82
CA PRO A 7 -14.11 38.97 -8.16
C PRO A 7 -14.10 37.46 -8.50
N VAL A 8 -15.13 37.02 -9.21
CA VAL A 8 -15.32 35.58 -9.59
C VAL A 8 -14.13 35.00 -10.35
N ASP A 9 -13.46 35.83 -11.19
CA ASP A 9 -12.27 35.43 -11.94
C ASP A 9 -11.07 35.10 -11.02
N ASN A 10 -10.96 35.76 -9.86
CA ASN A 10 -9.93 35.46 -8.89
C ASN A 10 -10.24 34.17 -8.11
N LEU A 11 -11.50 33.84 -7.87
CA LEU A 11 -11.89 32.62 -7.14
C LEU A 11 -11.51 31.37 -7.91
N ARG A 12 -11.69 31.35 -9.23
CA ARG A 12 -11.29 30.22 -10.07
C ARG A 12 -9.76 30.03 -10.09
N ALA A 13 -9.03 31.10 -10.28
CA ALA A 13 -7.56 31.08 -10.28
C ALA A 13 -7.00 30.66 -8.90
N ASP A 14 -7.63 31.11 -7.82
CA ASP A 14 -7.27 30.73 -6.47
C ASP A 14 -7.58 29.24 -6.22
N ALA A 15 -8.74 28.72 -6.66
CA ALA A 15 -9.09 27.31 -6.58
C ALA A 15 -8.11 26.43 -7.37
N GLU A 16 -7.73 26.81 -8.58
CA GLU A 16 -6.73 26.10 -9.39
C GLU A 16 -5.35 26.06 -8.70
N LYS A 17 -4.94 27.15 -8.05
CA LYS A 17 -3.72 27.19 -7.24
C LYS A 17 -3.79 26.24 -6.05
N ILE A 18 -4.90 26.23 -5.31
CA ILE A 18 -5.12 25.37 -4.15
C ILE A 18 -5.01 23.92 -4.59
N ILE A 19 -5.77 23.52 -5.60
CA ILE A 19 -5.81 22.15 -6.13
C ILE A 19 -4.40 21.72 -6.58
N THR A 20 -3.73 22.55 -7.40
CA THR A 20 -2.42 22.21 -7.96
C THR A 20 -1.37 22.02 -6.85
N ARG A 21 -1.35 22.93 -5.86
CA ARG A 21 -0.39 22.84 -4.74
C ARG A 21 -0.70 21.70 -3.81
N ALA A 22 -1.99 21.48 -3.51
CA ALA A 22 -2.39 20.35 -2.66
C ALA A 22 -2.02 19.01 -3.29
N ILE A 23 -2.26 18.83 -4.60
CA ILE A 23 -1.85 17.65 -5.34
C ILE A 23 -0.31 17.52 -5.33
N ALA A 24 0.42 18.60 -5.61
CA ALA A 24 1.89 18.57 -5.61
C ALA A 24 2.48 18.14 -4.26
N ALA A 25 1.83 18.52 -3.16
CA ALA A 25 2.29 18.17 -1.81
C ALA A 25 2.18 16.67 -1.49
N VAL A 26 1.32 15.94 -2.19
CA VAL A 26 1.08 14.50 -1.96
C VAL A 26 1.58 13.62 -3.11
N LEU A 27 2.30 14.17 -4.08
CA LEU A 27 2.91 13.37 -5.14
C LEU A 27 3.88 12.33 -4.55
N PRO A 28 3.95 11.12 -5.15
CA PRO A 28 4.73 10.00 -4.63
C PRO A 28 6.20 10.29 -4.41
N ASP A 29 6.83 11.04 -5.32
CA ASP A 29 8.24 11.46 -5.24
C ASP A 29 8.49 12.41 -4.06
N ALA A 30 7.77 13.52 -3.97
CA ALA A 30 7.88 14.45 -2.86
C ALA A 30 7.57 13.79 -1.49
N ALA A 31 6.65 12.85 -1.48
CA ALA A 31 6.29 12.09 -0.31
C ALA A 31 7.44 11.19 0.19
N VAL A 32 8.08 10.47 -0.73
CA VAL A 32 9.24 9.60 -0.42
C VAL A 32 10.46 10.43 -0.02
N GLU A 33 10.76 11.53 -0.73
CA GLU A 33 11.85 12.44 -0.38
C GLU A 33 11.70 12.97 1.05
N ARG A 34 10.49 13.39 1.44
CA ARG A 34 10.21 13.82 2.82
C ARG A 34 10.42 12.70 3.84
N ALA A 35 9.96 11.48 3.51
CA ALA A 35 10.07 10.33 4.39
C ALA A 35 11.51 9.89 4.63
N LEU A 36 12.36 10.00 3.61
CA LEU A 36 13.77 9.61 3.68
C LEU A 36 14.69 10.76 4.14
N LYS A 37 14.20 11.99 4.21
CA LYS A 37 15.00 13.15 4.60
C LYS A 37 15.61 12.99 5.99
N GLY A 38 16.95 13.01 6.05
CA GLY A 38 17.71 12.87 7.30
C GLY A 38 17.73 11.44 7.87
N LYS A 39 17.19 10.45 7.16
CA LYS A 39 17.36 9.05 7.53
C LYS A 39 18.75 8.57 7.13
N THR A 40 19.37 7.81 8.02
CA THR A 40 20.64 7.13 7.79
C THR A 40 20.49 5.67 8.13
N PHE A 41 20.86 4.80 7.21
CA PHE A 41 20.83 3.35 7.37
C PHE A 41 22.27 2.85 7.46
N LEU A 42 22.61 2.08 8.50
CA LEU A 42 24.00 1.72 8.80
C LEU A 42 24.53 0.52 8.00
N GLY A 43 23.69 -0.50 7.78
CA GLY A 43 24.04 -1.72 7.06
C GLY A 43 23.67 -1.65 5.57
N ARG A 44 23.55 -2.83 4.96
CA ARG A 44 23.10 -2.95 3.57
C ARG A 44 21.65 -2.46 3.47
N VAL A 45 21.36 -1.74 2.39
CA VAL A 45 20.01 -1.22 2.14
C VAL A 45 19.42 -1.88 0.89
N TYR A 46 18.24 -2.43 1.03
CA TYR A 46 17.47 -3.02 -0.04
C TYR A 46 16.16 -2.24 -0.24
N LEU A 47 15.70 -2.16 -1.48
CA LEU A 47 14.48 -1.45 -1.83
C LEU A 47 13.46 -2.43 -2.39
N VAL A 48 12.27 -2.48 -1.80
CA VAL A 48 11.12 -3.18 -2.36
C VAL A 48 9.98 -2.19 -2.50
N ALA A 49 9.42 -2.06 -3.69
CA ALA A 49 8.30 -1.14 -3.94
C ALA A 49 7.14 -1.87 -4.62
N ALA A 50 5.92 -1.69 -4.11
CA ALA A 50 4.75 -2.35 -4.64
C ALA A 50 3.53 -1.41 -4.74
N GLY A 51 2.82 -1.48 -5.87
CA GLY A 51 1.62 -0.68 -6.12
C GLY A 51 1.69 0.16 -7.39
N LYS A 52 0.63 0.91 -7.68
CA LYS A 52 0.52 1.70 -8.92
C LYS A 52 1.55 2.83 -9.02
N ALA A 53 1.97 3.41 -7.88
CA ALA A 53 2.98 4.45 -7.83
C ALA A 53 4.38 3.90 -7.48
N ALA A 54 4.57 2.56 -7.42
CA ALA A 54 5.79 1.93 -6.94
C ALA A 54 7.04 2.36 -7.74
N TRP A 55 6.94 2.47 -9.06
CA TRP A 55 8.06 2.93 -9.88
C TRP A 55 8.48 4.36 -9.52
N GLN A 56 7.53 5.28 -9.42
CA GLN A 56 7.81 6.69 -9.11
C GLN A 56 8.39 6.84 -7.70
N MET A 57 7.83 6.11 -6.72
CA MET A 57 8.35 6.08 -5.35
C MET A 57 9.78 5.52 -5.30
N ALA A 58 10.03 4.41 -6.00
CA ALA A 58 11.34 3.77 -6.05
C ALA A 58 12.39 4.66 -6.73
N HIS A 59 12.02 5.35 -7.82
CA HIS A 59 12.89 6.30 -8.51
C HIS A 59 13.34 7.43 -7.57
N ALA A 60 12.40 8.02 -6.82
CA ALA A 60 12.71 9.06 -5.84
C ALA A 60 13.55 8.50 -4.66
N ALA A 61 13.20 7.31 -4.15
CA ALA A 61 13.95 6.68 -3.07
C ALA A 61 15.39 6.39 -3.47
N ARG A 62 15.62 5.85 -4.68
CA ARG A 62 16.97 5.54 -5.16
C ARG A 62 17.89 6.77 -5.20
N ALA A 63 17.33 7.94 -5.53
CA ALA A 63 18.07 9.20 -5.50
C ALA A 63 18.46 9.66 -4.07
N CYS A 64 17.72 9.22 -3.06
CA CYS A 64 17.97 9.54 -1.64
C CYS A 64 18.88 8.52 -0.94
N LEU A 65 18.96 7.27 -1.46
CA LEU A 65 19.74 6.19 -0.86
C LEU A 65 21.24 6.33 -1.19
N GLN A 66 22.05 6.01 -0.20
CA GLN A 66 23.50 6.19 -0.22
C GLN A 66 24.27 4.99 -0.83
N ASP A 67 25.58 4.98 -0.67
CA ASP A 67 26.48 3.98 -1.24
C ASP A 67 26.30 2.55 -0.69
N ASN A 68 25.62 2.39 0.45
CA ASN A 68 25.29 1.09 1.03
C ASN A 68 24.03 0.45 0.42
N PHE A 69 23.46 1.04 -0.62
CA PHE A 69 22.37 0.46 -1.40
C PHE A 69 22.86 -0.77 -2.18
N CYS A 70 22.19 -1.91 -2.00
CA CYS A 70 22.60 -3.19 -2.55
C CYS A 70 21.70 -3.72 -3.67
N GLY A 71 20.55 -3.08 -3.89
CA GLY A 71 19.64 -3.48 -4.96
C GLY A 71 18.17 -3.26 -4.59
N GLY A 72 17.32 -3.34 -5.62
CA GLY A 72 15.90 -3.14 -5.40
C GLY A 72 15.01 -3.91 -6.38
N VAL A 73 13.73 -4.06 -5.98
CA VAL A 73 12.67 -4.64 -6.80
C VAL A 73 11.44 -3.73 -6.76
N VAL A 74 10.90 -3.46 -7.94
CA VAL A 74 9.64 -2.74 -8.15
C VAL A 74 8.62 -3.69 -8.76
N VAL A 75 7.42 -3.76 -8.19
CA VAL A 75 6.27 -4.46 -8.77
C VAL A 75 5.14 -3.46 -8.96
N THR A 76 4.86 -3.12 -10.20
CA THR A 76 3.87 -2.11 -10.55
C THR A 76 2.90 -2.59 -11.63
N LYS A 77 1.88 -1.79 -11.92
CA LYS A 77 0.90 -2.09 -12.95
C LYS A 77 1.51 -1.91 -14.35
N TYR A 78 1.04 -2.69 -15.32
CA TYR A 78 1.40 -2.54 -16.72
C TYR A 78 1.31 -1.09 -17.22
N GLY A 79 2.36 -0.62 -17.92
CA GLY A 79 2.50 0.74 -18.44
C GLY A 79 2.88 1.79 -17.39
N HIS A 80 3.28 1.38 -16.19
CA HIS A 80 3.69 2.30 -15.13
C HIS A 80 5.21 2.40 -14.93
N VAL A 81 6.00 1.52 -15.53
CA VAL A 81 7.47 1.67 -15.61
C VAL A 81 7.79 2.74 -16.64
N LYS A 82 8.52 3.79 -16.24
CA LYS A 82 8.85 4.94 -17.11
C LYS A 82 10.30 4.97 -17.55
N GLY A 83 11.09 3.97 -17.18
CA GLY A 83 12.51 3.87 -17.50
C GLY A 83 13.26 3.00 -16.50
N GLU A 84 14.57 2.90 -16.69
CA GLU A 84 15.45 2.16 -15.79
C GLU A 84 15.72 2.96 -14.52
N ILE A 85 15.84 2.23 -13.40
CA ILE A 85 16.35 2.75 -12.12
C ILE A 85 17.61 1.94 -11.81
N ALA A 86 18.73 2.63 -11.55
CA ALA A 86 20.02 1.99 -11.31
C ALA A 86 19.95 0.95 -10.17
N ASP A 87 20.38 -0.27 -10.45
CA ASP A 87 20.40 -1.40 -9.52
C ASP A 87 19.01 -1.84 -9.01
N VAL A 88 17.93 -1.55 -9.77
CA VAL A 88 16.55 -1.92 -9.42
C VAL A 88 15.89 -2.68 -10.56
N ALA A 89 15.45 -3.90 -10.28
CA ALA A 89 14.66 -4.70 -11.21
C ALA A 89 13.19 -4.28 -11.18
N CYS A 90 12.62 -3.94 -12.33
CA CYS A 90 11.23 -3.51 -12.44
C CYS A 90 10.37 -4.59 -13.11
N PHE A 91 9.26 -4.94 -12.46
CA PHE A 91 8.26 -5.88 -12.94
C PHE A 91 6.92 -5.17 -13.09
N GLU A 92 6.25 -5.44 -14.21
CA GLU A 92 4.88 -4.99 -14.43
C GLU A 92 3.93 -6.18 -14.37
N GLY A 93 2.83 -6.04 -13.64
CA GLY A 93 1.86 -7.12 -13.41
C GLY A 93 0.41 -6.66 -13.47
N GLY A 94 -0.48 -7.65 -13.32
CA GLY A 94 -1.93 -7.47 -13.40
C GLY A 94 -2.52 -6.72 -12.20
N HIS A 95 -3.46 -5.84 -12.50
CA HIS A 95 -4.28 -5.12 -11.53
C HIS A 95 -5.66 -4.82 -12.12
N PRO A 96 -6.77 -5.12 -11.45
CA PRO A 96 -6.93 -5.50 -10.04
C PRO A 96 -6.74 -7.00 -9.73
N VAL A 97 -6.54 -7.83 -10.72
CA VAL A 97 -6.34 -9.28 -10.55
C VAL A 97 -4.86 -9.59 -10.71
N PRO A 98 -4.23 -10.30 -9.74
CA PRO A 98 -2.83 -10.72 -9.85
C PRO A 98 -2.64 -11.72 -10.99
N ASP A 99 -1.49 -11.66 -11.64
CA ASP A 99 -1.07 -12.57 -12.70
C ASP A 99 0.33 -13.13 -12.44
N GLU A 100 0.82 -13.98 -13.33
CA GLU A 100 2.15 -14.61 -13.23
C GLU A 100 3.29 -13.59 -13.14
N ASN A 101 3.16 -12.40 -13.74
CA ASN A 101 4.18 -11.38 -13.66
C ASN A 101 4.17 -10.68 -12.29
N SER A 102 3.00 -10.50 -11.65
CA SER A 102 2.90 -10.05 -10.25
C SER A 102 3.63 -11.04 -9.32
N LEU A 103 3.44 -12.34 -9.56
CA LEU A 103 4.09 -13.40 -8.77
C LEU A 103 5.61 -13.37 -8.97
N ARG A 104 6.09 -13.28 -10.22
CA ARG A 104 7.52 -13.20 -10.53
C ARG A 104 8.19 -12.00 -9.87
N GLY A 105 7.55 -10.84 -9.88
CA GLY A 105 8.07 -9.65 -9.21
C GLY A 105 8.11 -9.83 -7.69
N THR A 106 7.09 -10.46 -7.11
CA THR A 106 7.07 -10.76 -5.67
C THR A 106 8.13 -11.81 -5.30
N ASP A 107 8.35 -12.84 -6.12
CA ASP A 107 9.41 -13.82 -5.92
C ASP A 107 10.80 -13.17 -5.98
N ALA A 108 11.02 -12.25 -6.91
CA ALA A 108 12.27 -11.48 -6.98
C ALA A 108 12.48 -10.62 -5.72
N ALA A 109 11.41 -10.03 -5.16
CA ALA A 109 11.49 -9.27 -3.91
C ALA A 109 11.83 -10.17 -2.72
N LEU A 110 11.22 -11.36 -2.63
CA LEU A 110 11.53 -12.33 -1.59
C LEU A 110 12.97 -12.82 -1.70
N ALA A 111 13.44 -13.18 -2.89
CA ALA A 111 14.83 -13.60 -3.12
C ALA A 111 15.85 -12.49 -2.79
N LEU A 112 15.53 -11.22 -3.13
CA LEU A 112 16.38 -10.07 -2.79
C LEU A 112 16.53 -9.89 -1.27
N THR A 113 15.51 -10.28 -0.51
CA THR A 113 15.43 -10.08 0.95
C THR A 113 15.65 -11.39 1.74
N GLU A 114 16.29 -12.37 1.14
CA GLU A 114 16.84 -13.53 1.84
C GLU A 114 18.18 -13.19 2.53
N ASP A 115 18.55 -13.93 3.54
CA ASP A 115 19.84 -13.84 4.24
C ASP A 115 20.20 -12.43 4.77
N LEU A 116 19.20 -11.71 5.25
CA LEU A 116 19.38 -10.40 5.88
C LEU A 116 19.89 -10.55 7.33
N THR A 117 20.63 -9.53 7.79
CA THR A 117 21.15 -9.42 9.15
C THR A 117 20.46 -8.29 9.93
N GLU A 118 20.66 -8.23 11.24
CA GLU A 118 20.12 -7.17 12.11
C GLU A 118 20.58 -5.75 11.71
N SER A 119 21.72 -5.64 11.04
CA SER A 119 22.23 -4.35 10.55
C SER A 119 21.62 -3.90 9.24
N ASP A 120 20.96 -4.80 8.50
CA ASP A 120 20.40 -4.49 7.19
C ASP A 120 19.05 -3.79 7.30
N THR A 121 18.69 -3.05 6.27
CA THR A 121 17.40 -2.36 6.18
C THR A 121 16.73 -2.63 4.85
N VAL A 122 15.45 -2.96 4.91
CA VAL A 122 14.56 -3.00 3.75
C VAL A 122 13.71 -1.74 3.73
N VAL A 123 13.94 -0.86 2.77
CA VAL A 123 13.06 0.28 2.48
C VAL A 123 11.88 -0.26 1.67
N PHE A 124 10.70 -0.32 2.31
CA PHE A 124 9.51 -0.92 1.73
C PHE A 124 8.49 0.17 1.35
N LEU A 125 8.30 0.38 0.06
CA LEU A 125 7.43 1.43 -0.47
C LEU A 125 6.11 0.84 -0.94
N LEU A 126 5.01 1.27 -0.34
CA LEU A 126 3.67 0.79 -0.66
C LEU A 126 2.77 1.91 -1.20
N SER A 127 2.01 1.59 -2.22
CA SER A 127 0.95 2.45 -2.75
C SER A 127 -0.29 1.65 -3.13
N GLY A 128 -1.37 2.35 -3.49
CA GLY A 128 -2.62 1.72 -3.92
C GLY A 128 -2.43 0.66 -5.01
N GLY A 129 -3.21 -0.42 -4.93
CA GLY A 129 -3.13 -1.57 -5.83
C GLY A 129 -2.14 -2.67 -5.43
N GLY A 130 -1.38 -2.50 -4.35
CA GLY A 130 -0.43 -3.47 -3.85
C GLY A 130 -1.03 -4.85 -3.52
N SER A 131 -2.33 -4.93 -3.22
CA SER A 131 -2.99 -6.23 -2.95
C SER A 131 -2.94 -7.21 -4.12
N ALA A 132 -2.96 -6.72 -5.36
CA ALA A 132 -2.81 -7.58 -6.55
C ALA A 132 -1.36 -7.66 -7.02
N LEU A 133 -0.63 -6.54 -6.94
CA LEU A 133 0.72 -6.43 -7.49
C LEU A 133 1.78 -7.11 -6.63
N PHE A 134 1.60 -7.16 -5.31
CA PHE A 134 2.50 -7.84 -4.38
C PHE A 134 1.81 -9.07 -3.78
N GLU A 135 1.85 -10.18 -4.54
CA GLU A 135 1.15 -11.42 -4.21
C GLU A 135 2.04 -12.63 -4.42
N LYS A 136 2.04 -13.53 -3.44
CA LYS A 136 2.63 -14.87 -3.52
C LYS A 136 1.64 -15.86 -2.89
N PRO A 137 0.77 -16.49 -3.68
CA PRO A 137 -0.19 -17.43 -3.16
C PRO A 137 0.47 -18.67 -2.55
N LEU A 138 -0.11 -19.18 -1.45
CA LEU A 138 0.26 -20.46 -0.82
C LEU A 138 -0.48 -21.67 -1.46
N LEU A 139 -1.25 -21.40 -2.49
CA LEU A 139 -2.05 -22.33 -3.30
C LEU A 139 -1.98 -21.91 -4.76
N PRO A 140 -2.48 -22.71 -5.73
CA PRO A 140 -2.47 -22.33 -7.13
C PRO A 140 -3.17 -20.98 -7.36
N LEU A 141 -2.58 -20.12 -8.22
CA LEU A 141 -3.14 -18.79 -8.52
C LEU A 141 -4.60 -18.85 -8.96
N ALA A 142 -4.96 -19.83 -9.77
CA ALA A 142 -6.34 -20.02 -10.21
C ALA A 142 -7.31 -20.26 -9.05
N GLU A 143 -6.89 -20.98 -8.01
CA GLU A 143 -7.70 -21.20 -6.81
C GLU A 143 -7.85 -19.91 -6.00
N LEU A 144 -6.77 -19.11 -5.81
CA LEU A 144 -6.85 -17.80 -5.16
C LEU A 144 -7.83 -16.87 -5.90
N GLN A 145 -7.78 -16.86 -7.23
CA GLN A 145 -8.68 -16.08 -8.06
C GLN A 145 -10.13 -16.55 -7.91
N ASP A 146 -10.37 -17.86 -7.92
CA ASP A 146 -11.71 -18.45 -7.73
C ASP A 146 -12.28 -18.09 -6.36
N VAL A 147 -11.52 -18.24 -5.28
CA VAL A 147 -11.91 -17.85 -3.91
C VAL A 147 -12.27 -16.37 -3.85
N THR A 148 -11.46 -15.50 -4.48
CA THR A 148 -11.74 -14.07 -4.53
C THR A 148 -13.04 -13.78 -5.29
N ASN A 149 -13.28 -14.46 -6.41
CA ASN A 149 -14.50 -14.29 -7.19
C ASN A 149 -15.74 -14.81 -6.43
N GLN A 150 -15.63 -15.91 -5.69
CA GLN A 150 -16.71 -16.40 -4.84
C GLN A 150 -17.11 -15.37 -3.77
N LEU A 151 -16.12 -14.76 -3.09
CA LEU A 151 -16.36 -13.72 -2.07
C LEU A 151 -17.03 -12.48 -2.68
N LEU A 152 -16.54 -12.00 -3.82
CA LEU A 152 -17.13 -10.86 -4.53
C LEU A 152 -18.57 -11.14 -4.96
N ALA A 153 -18.82 -12.31 -5.54
CA ALA A 153 -20.15 -12.72 -5.99
C ALA A 153 -21.15 -12.89 -4.81
N ALA A 154 -20.65 -13.25 -3.63
CA ALA A 154 -21.44 -13.38 -2.41
C ALA A 154 -21.67 -12.03 -1.69
N GLY A 155 -21.07 -10.92 -2.15
CA GLY A 155 -21.21 -9.60 -1.56
C GLY A 155 -20.39 -9.40 -0.29
N ALA A 156 -19.29 -10.15 -0.12
CA ALA A 156 -18.37 -9.95 0.99
C ALA A 156 -17.73 -8.56 0.94
N ASP A 157 -17.57 -7.94 2.08
CA ASP A 157 -16.91 -6.65 2.18
C ASP A 157 -15.38 -6.77 2.06
N ILE A 158 -14.69 -5.64 1.92
CA ILE A 158 -13.22 -5.62 1.73
C ILE A 158 -12.47 -6.18 2.95
N VAL A 159 -13.01 -6.04 4.16
CA VAL A 159 -12.39 -6.56 5.39
C VAL A 159 -12.45 -8.09 5.38
N GLU A 160 -13.60 -8.65 5.03
CA GLU A 160 -13.83 -10.10 4.91
C GLU A 160 -12.95 -10.71 3.81
N ILE A 161 -12.89 -10.07 2.65
CA ILE A 161 -12.03 -10.49 1.53
C ILE A 161 -10.56 -10.51 1.97
N ASN A 162 -10.08 -9.45 2.62
CA ASN A 162 -8.71 -9.37 3.11
C ASN A 162 -8.44 -10.39 4.22
N THR A 163 -9.39 -10.67 5.10
CA THR A 163 -9.27 -11.69 6.15
C THR A 163 -8.95 -13.08 5.56
N ILE A 164 -9.59 -13.44 4.46
CA ILE A 164 -9.32 -14.68 3.72
C ILE A 164 -7.98 -14.58 2.99
N ARG A 165 -7.77 -13.53 2.18
CA ARG A 165 -6.59 -13.40 1.33
C ARG A 165 -5.28 -13.36 2.12
N LYS A 166 -5.25 -12.71 3.28
CA LYS A 166 -4.05 -12.66 4.14
C LYS A 166 -3.56 -14.06 4.52
N ARG A 167 -4.46 -15.04 4.70
CA ARG A 167 -4.10 -16.42 5.06
C ARG A 167 -3.66 -17.26 3.87
N LEU A 168 -4.12 -16.92 2.69
CA LEU A 168 -3.79 -17.64 1.45
C LEU A 168 -2.52 -17.11 0.77
N SER A 169 -1.83 -16.13 1.35
CA SER A 169 -0.65 -15.46 0.78
C SER A 169 0.58 -15.59 1.67
N ALA A 170 1.74 -15.78 1.06
CA ALA A 170 3.03 -15.84 1.74
C ALA A 170 3.58 -14.46 2.14
N VAL A 171 3.03 -13.38 1.59
CA VAL A 171 3.57 -12.01 1.82
C VAL A 171 2.61 -11.09 2.57
N LYS A 172 1.31 -11.41 2.65
CA LYS A 172 0.31 -10.56 3.30
C LYS A 172 0.19 -10.81 4.80
N GLY A 173 -0.53 -9.92 5.52
CA GLY A 173 -0.78 -10.06 6.94
C GLY A 173 0.50 -10.14 7.78
N GLY A 174 1.48 -9.29 7.52
CA GLY A 174 2.75 -9.20 8.24
C GLY A 174 3.82 -10.20 7.81
N ARG A 175 3.51 -11.10 6.88
CA ARG A 175 4.44 -12.17 6.52
C ARG A 175 5.69 -11.67 5.78
N PHE A 176 5.58 -10.62 4.97
CA PHE A 176 6.74 -10.04 4.31
C PHE A 176 7.72 -9.42 5.32
N ALA A 177 7.23 -8.62 6.27
CA ALA A 177 8.12 -8.07 7.30
C ALA A 177 8.74 -9.16 8.18
N ARG A 178 7.98 -10.22 8.49
CA ARG A 178 8.52 -11.39 9.19
C ARG A 178 9.59 -12.13 8.37
N HIS A 179 9.42 -12.22 7.05
CA HIS A 179 10.42 -12.78 6.13
C HIS A 179 11.73 -11.97 6.17
N CYS A 180 11.64 -10.64 6.24
CA CYS A 180 12.80 -9.76 6.31
C CYS A 180 13.55 -9.83 7.65
N ALA A 181 12.94 -10.39 8.71
CA ALA A 181 13.60 -10.49 10.02
C ALA A 181 14.89 -11.34 9.93
N PRO A 182 16.00 -10.93 10.63
CA PRO A 182 16.06 -9.91 11.69
C PRO A 182 16.29 -8.47 11.20
N ALA A 183 16.36 -8.21 9.89
CA ALA A 183 16.56 -6.86 9.37
C ALA A 183 15.38 -5.93 9.69
N GLN A 184 15.67 -4.62 9.74
CA GLN A 184 14.66 -3.60 9.91
C GLN A 184 13.91 -3.34 8.59
N VAL A 185 12.59 -3.14 8.66
CA VAL A 185 11.75 -2.72 7.55
C VAL A 185 11.33 -1.27 7.78
N PHE A 186 11.83 -0.37 6.96
CA PHE A 186 11.37 1.02 6.94
C PHE A 186 10.28 1.16 5.87
N ALA A 187 9.02 1.12 6.30
CA ALA A 187 7.87 1.17 5.41
C ALA A 187 7.41 2.61 5.17
N VAL A 188 7.35 3.01 3.89
CA VAL A 188 6.76 4.28 3.45
C VAL A 188 5.48 3.98 2.70
N VAL A 189 4.35 4.42 3.24
CA VAL A 189 3.02 4.09 2.75
C VAL A 189 2.33 5.31 2.18
N LEU A 190 2.06 5.29 0.88
CA LEU A 190 1.19 6.23 0.21
C LEU A 190 -0.25 5.71 0.32
N SER A 191 -1.00 6.25 1.28
CA SER A 191 -2.33 5.73 1.62
C SER A 191 -3.42 6.34 0.75
N ASP A 192 -4.20 5.47 0.12
CA ASP A 192 -5.43 5.82 -0.61
C ASP A 192 -6.70 5.35 0.12
N ILE A 193 -6.58 4.88 1.37
CA ILE A 193 -7.68 4.40 2.20
C ILE A 193 -7.97 5.38 3.34
N LEU A 194 -9.24 5.74 3.52
CA LEU A 194 -9.66 6.62 4.61
C LEU A 194 -9.36 6.02 5.98
N GLY A 195 -8.73 6.82 6.86
CA GLY A 195 -8.34 6.38 8.20
C GLY A 195 -7.04 5.58 8.27
N ASP A 196 -6.39 5.35 7.13
CA ASP A 196 -5.06 4.73 7.00
C ASP A 196 -4.90 3.39 7.76
N PRO A 197 -5.84 2.40 7.63
CA PRO A 197 -5.71 1.12 8.30
C PRO A 197 -4.57 0.32 7.67
N LEU A 198 -3.39 0.35 8.28
CA LEU A 198 -2.15 -0.19 7.73
C LEU A 198 -2.22 -1.69 7.38
N ASP A 199 -2.97 -2.48 8.14
CA ASP A 199 -3.18 -3.90 7.89
C ASP A 199 -4.13 -4.18 6.70
N MET A 200 -4.79 -3.14 6.16
CA MET A 200 -5.65 -3.22 4.98
C MET A 200 -4.94 -2.71 3.71
N ILE A 201 -3.99 -1.78 3.84
CA ILE A 201 -3.22 -1.27 2.70
C ILE A 201 -2.37 -2.40 2.12
N ALA A 202 -2.55 -2.71 0.84
CA ALA A 202 -1.94 -3.85 0.15
C ALA A 202 -2.17 -5.20 0.87
N SER A 203 -3.21 -5.31 1.72
CA SER A 203 -3.48 -6.43 2.63
C SER A 203 -2.38 -6.65 3.67
N GLY A 204 -1.71 -5.58 4.11
CA GLY A 204 -0.81 -5.52 5.24
C GLY A 204 0.48 -6.35 5.16
N PRO A 205 1.32 -6.26 4.13
CA PRO A 205 2.54 -7.08 4.05
C PRO A 205 3.52 -6.85 5.21
N ALA A 206 3.58 -5.62 5.71
CA ALA A 206 4.49 -5.21 6.78
C ALA A 206 3.77 -4.92 8.11
N TYR A 207 2.52 -5.35 8.27
CA TYR A 207 1.72 -5.01 9.46
C TYR A 207 1.10 -6.23 10.10
N PRO A 208 1.03 -6.27 11.46
CA PRO A 208 0.32 -7.31 12.18
C PRO A 208 -1.14 -7.40 11.70
N ASP A 209 -1.61 -8.63 11.51
CA ASP A 209 -2.98 -8.87 11.08
C ASP A 209 -3.95 -8.79 12.27
N SER A 210 -4.89 -7.86 12.23
CA SER A 210 -5.93 -7.70 13.26
C SER A 210 -6.99 -8.82 13.23
N SER A 211 -7.15 -9.54 12.09
CA SER A 211 -8.12 -10.62 11.94
C SER A 211 -7.61 -11.96 12.49
N SER A 212 -8.48 -12.85 12.96
CA SER A 212 -8.14 -14.18 13.48
C SER A 212 -8.47 -15.32 12.50
N CYS A 213 -7.83 -16.48 12.66
CA CYS A 213 -8.18 -17.69 11.90
C CYS A 213 -9.64 -18.11 12.15
N ALA A 214 -10.17 -17.89 13.36
CA ALA A 214 -11.56 -18.16 13.67
C ALA A 214 -12.52 -17.31 12.81
N GLN A 215 -12.21 -16.02 12.63
CA GLN A 215 -12.98 -15.14 11.73
C GLN A 215 -12.89 -15.60 10.27
N ALA A 216 -11.71 -16.00 9.80
CA ALA A 216 -11.56 -16.51 8.44
C ALA A 216 -12.40 -17.77 8.18
N LEU A 217 -12.37 -18.72 9.13
CA LEU A 217 -13.18 -19.94 9.05
C LEU A 217 -14.69 -19.65 9.09
N ASP A 218 -15.11 -18.67 9.91
CA ASP A 218 -16.52 -18.24 9.98
C ASP A 218 -16.97 -17.61 8.66
N ILE A 219 -16.18 -16.70 8.10
CA ILE A 219 -16.44 -16.08 6.79
C ILE A 219 -16.58 -17.14 5.70
N ALA A 220 -15.63 -18.09 5.65
CA ALA A 220 -15.63 -19.16 4.65
C ALA A 220 -16.90 -20.03 4.74
N LYS A 221 -17.34 -20.35 5.96
CA LYS A 221 -18.57 -21.12 6.20
C LYS A 221 -19.83 -20.32 5.88
N ARG A 222 -19.90 -19.05 6.30
CA ARG A 222 -21.04 -18.16 6.11
C ARG A 222 -21.35 -17.93 4.63
N TYR A 223 -20.32 -17.76 3.82
CA TYR A 223 -20.44 -17.59 2.37
C TYR A 223 -20.45 -18.90 1.60
N GLY A 224 -20.32 -20.06 2.27
CA GLY A 224 -20.32 -21.38 1.64
C GLY A 224 -19.19 -21.53 0.61
N LEU A 225 -17.99 -21.01 0.91
CA LEU A 225 -16.87 -21.04 -0.04
C LEU A 225 -16.47 -22.48 -0.37
N ARG A 226 -16.26 -22.73 -1.65
CA ARG A 226 -15.73 -24.00 -2.16
C ARG A 226 -14.21 -23.90 -2.16
N LEU A 227 -13.59 -24.55 -1.20
CA LEU A 227 -12.15 -24.51 -0.90
C LEU A 227 -11.57 -25.91 -0.95
N SER A 228 -10.32 -26.04 -1.42
CA SER A 228 -9.57 -27.28 -1.28
C SER A 228 -9.28 -27.57 0.22
N GLU A 229 -8.95 -28.82 0.53
CA GLU A 229 -8.49 -29.20 1.90
C GLU A 229 -7.29 -28.36 2.35
N TRP A 230 -6.39 -28.07 1.43
CA TRP A 230 -5.23 -27.21 1.69
C TRP A 230 -5.63 -25.78 2.02
N ALA A 231 -6.56 -25.19 1.27
CA ALA A 231 -7.07 -23.84 1.56
C ALA A 231 -7.73 -23.77 2.95
N TRP A 232 -8.54 -24.78 3.33
CA TRP A 232 -9.09 -24.89 4.69
C TRP A 232 -8.00 -24.97 5.77
N ALA A 233 -6.95 -25.74 5.54
CA ALA A 233 -5.80 -25.84 6.46
C ALA A 233 -5.07 -24.50 6.60
N LEU A 234 -4.90 -23.73 5.52
CA LEU A 234 -4.31 -22.39 5.53
C LEU A 234 -5.17 -21.39 6.30
N LEU A 235 -6.50 -21.41 6.14
CA LEU A 235 -7.40 -20.53 6.89
C LEU A 235 -7.38 -20.79 8.40
N ALA A 236 -7.07 -22.01 8.82
CA ALA A 236 -6.94 -22.38 10.22
C ALA A 236 -5.62 -21.92 10.87
N GLN A 237 -4.66 -21.39 10.08
CA GLN A 237 -3.40 -20.89 10.60
C GLN A 237 -3.46 -19.40 10.91
N GLU A 238 -2.86 -19.00 12.05
CA GLU A 238 -2.75 -17.59 12.38
C GLU A 238 -1.66 -16.88 11.55
N THR A 239 -1.94 -15.66 11.24
CA THR A 239 -1.00 -14.69 10.67
C THR A 239 -0.20 -14.01 11.79
N PRO A 240 0.95 -13.36 11.51
CA PRO A 240 1.69 -12.58 12.49
C PRO A 240 0.81 -11.58 13.24
N LYS A 241 0.86 -11.61 14.57
CA LYS A 241 0.10 -10.71 15.46
C LYS A 241 0.94 -9.58 16.03
N THR A 242 2.25 -9.76 16.00
CA THR A 242 3.25 -8.77 16.42
C THR A 242 4.40 -8.77 15.42
N LEU A 243 4.97 -7.59 15.21
CA LEU A 243 6.17 -7.36 14.42
C LEU A 243 7.01 -6.31 15.15
N GLU A 244 8.28 -6.62 15.42
CA GLU A 244 9.17 -5.74 16.17
C GLU A 244 10.18 -5.03 15.26
N ASN A 245 10.25 -5.44 13.99
CA ASN A 245 11.23 -4.97 13.02
C ASN A 245 10.67 -4.00 11.99
N VAL A 246 9.57 -3.28 12.29
CA VAL A 246 8.94 -2.37 11.34
C VAL A 246 8.83 -0.96 11.89
N GLU A 247 9.40 0.00 11.19
CA GLU A 247 9.13 1.42 11.36
C GLU A 247 8.30 1.91 10.18
N THR A 248 7.21 2.65 10.43
CA THR A 248 6.29 3.10 9.38
C THR A 248 6.18 4.60 9.30
N GLN A 249 6.19 5.12 8.09
CA GLN A 249 5.82 6.47 7.78
C GLN A 249 4.69 6.49 6.75
N ILE A 250 3.51 6.99 7.15
CA ILE A 250 2.40 7.24 6.24
C ILE A 250 2.65 8.60 5.58
N THR A 251 2.45 8.67 4.28
CA THR A 251 2.63 9.88 3.49
C THR A 251 1.64 9.92 2.33
N GLY A 252 1.39 11.11 1.78
CA GLY A 252 0.49 11.28 0.66
C GLY A 252 -0.97 10.94 0.96
N SER A 253 -1.37 11.00 2.22
CA SER A 253 -2.73 10.70 2.66
C SER A 253 -3.71 11.85 2.35
N VAL A 254 -5.02 11.55 2.42
CA VAL A 254 -6.08 12.58 2.34
C VAL A 254 -5.88 13.67 3.39
N ARG A 255 -5.38 13.33 4.58
CA ARG A 255 -5.06 14.31 5.64
C ARG A 255 -3.97 15.29 5.21
N GLU A 256 -2.90 14.81 4.57
CA GLU A 256 -1.85 15.69 4.04
C GLU A 256 -2.37 16.56 2.91
N LEU A 257 -3.25 16.03 2.05
CA LEU A 257 -3.91 16.81 1.01
C LEU A 257 -4.73 17.97 1.61
N CYS A 258 -5.54 17.68 2.64
CA CYS A 258 -6.32 18.69 3.36
C CYS A 258 -5.41 19.73 4.06
N ALA A 259 -4.37 19.28 4.75
CA ALA A 259 -3.40 20.17 5.41
C ALA A 259 -2.68 21.08 4.40
N ALA A 260 -2.37 20.58 3.20
CA ALA A 260 -1.79 21.40 2.13
C ALA A 260 -2.74 22.49 1.64
N CYS A 261 -4.07 22.26 1.66
CA CYS A 261 -5.07 23.28 1.35
C CYS A 261 -5.10 24.39 2.43
N GLU A 262 -5.03 24.05 3.71
CA GLU A 262 -4.96 25.00 4.83
C GLU A 262 -3.76 25.95 4.70
N ALA A 263 -2.61 25.42 4.32
CA ALA A 263 -1.37 26.19 4.20
C ALA A 263 -1.40 27.31 3.13
N LEU A 264 -2.46 27.41 2.32
CA LEU A 264 -2.59 28.39 1.24
C LEU A 264 -3.33 29.69 1.64
N GLY A 265 -3.60 29.87 2.94
CA GLY A 265 -4.17 31.11 3.48
C GLY A 265 -5.67 31.28 3.26
N TYR A 266 -6.37 30.18 2.93
CA TYR A 266 -7.82 30.09 2.97
C TYR A 266 -8.26 29.40 4.26
N GLU A 267 -9.45 29.73 4.78
CA GLU A 267 -10.09 28.96 5.86
C GLU A 267 -10.86 27.78 5.25
N PRO A 268 -10.27 26.58 5.18
CA PRO A 268 -10.96 25.42 4.65
C PRO A 268 -11.96 24.89 5.67
N MET A 269 -13.14 24.52 5.21
CA MET A 269 -14.04 23.69 5.99
C MET A 269 -13.68 22.23 5.73
N ILE A 270 -12.94 21.61 6.64
CA ILE A 270 -12.63 20.18 6.58
C ILE A 270 -13.78 19.44 7.26
N LEU A 271 -14.47 18.59 6.49
CA LEU A 271 -15.52 17.77 7.06
C LEU A 271 -14.89 16.73 8.00
N PRO A 272 -15.32 16.66 9.27
CA PRO A 272 -14.70 15.79 10.27
C PRO A 272 -14.90 14.32 10.00
N ASP A 273 -15.96 13.97 9.25
CA ASP A 273 -16.34 12.60 8.96
C ASP A 273 -15.91 12.21 7.55
N CYS A 274 -15.39 10.98 7.43
CA CYS A 274 -15.17 10.37 6.13
C CYS A 274 -16.52 10.29 5.39
N LEU A 275 -16.62 10.91 4.20
CA LEU A 275 -17.77 10.76 3.34
C LEU A 275 -17.80 9.33 2.78
N GLY A 276 -18.32 8.39 3.56
CA GLY A 276 -18.48 6.98 3.18
C GLY A 276 -19.86 6.66 2.57
N CYS A 277 -20.62 7.68 2.17
CA CYS A 277 -21.93 7.54 1.56
C CYS A 277 -21.87 7.60 0.02
N GLU A 278 -22.99 7.27 -0.63
CA GLU A 278 -23.16 7.45 -2.07
C GLU A 278 -22.84 8.91 -2.51
N ALA A 279 -22.15 9.06 -3.66
CA ALA A 279 -21.73 10.37 -4.16
C ALA A 279 -22.91 11.37 -4.30
N ARG A 280 -24.12 10.88 -4.65
CA ARG A 280 -25.35 11.69 -4.71
C ARG A 280 -25.71 12.24 -3.34
N GLU A 281 -25.59 11.44 -2.29
CA GLU A 281 -25.88 11.85 -0.91
C GLU A 281 -24.82 12.83 -0.41
N ALA A 282 -23.54 12.56 -0.69
CA ALA A 282 -22.44 13.49 -0.39
C ALA A 282 -22.67 14.86 -1.02
N GLY A 283 -23.02 14.91 -2.31
CA GLY A 283 -23.33 16.15 -3.01
C GLY A 283 -24.54 16.93 -2.48
N SER A 284 -25.44 16.26 -1.73
CA SER A 284 -26.57 16.93 -1.08
C SER A 284 -26.22 17.52 0.29
N ARG A 285 -25.08 17.10 0.88
CA ARG A 285 -24.57 17.58 2.18
C ARG A 285 -23.58 18.74 2.03
N LEU A 286 -23.01 18.92 0.83
CA LEU A 286 -22.11 20.02 0.45
C LEU A 286 -22.90 21.22 -0.09
#